data_1146a649fe513f942dfa9e247961d08b
#
_entry.id   1146a649fe513f942dfa9e247961d08b
#
_cell.length_a   1.000
_cell.length_b   1.000
_cell.length_c   1.000
_cell.angle_alpha   90.00
_cell.angle_beta   90.00
_cell.angle_gamma   90.00
#
_symmetry.space_group_name_H-M   'P 1'
#
loop_
_entity.id
_entity.type
_entity.pdbx_description
1 polymer ?
#
loop_
_entity_poly.entity_id
_entity_poly.type
_entity_poly.pdbx_seq_one_letter_code
_entity_poly.pdbx_strand_id
1 'polypeptide(L)'
;MKKRLIACMALAVLVALPGVSAASQALFLQKCGACHKKGGTAAPINPADKAGQVWEKYFERGRHPGDPGASGGDLKAIIDYLKAHAADSDQPAAAVIPK
;
A
#
# COMPACT_ATOMS: atom_id res chain seq x y z
N MET A 1 -5.41 -31.95 33.59
CA MET A 1 -5.12 -32.31 32.31
C MET A 1 -5.69 -31.50 31.26
N LYS A 2 -6.93 -31.23 31.27
CA LYS A 2 -7.46 -30.47 30.21
C LYS A 2 -7.16 -29.05 30.28
N LYS A 3 -6.66 -28.54 31.35
CA LYS A 3 -6.43 -27.13 31.38
C LYS A 3 -5.38 -26.66 30.44
N ARG A 4 -4.50 -27.49 30.02
CA ARG A 4 -3.47 -27.03 29.17
C ARG A 4 -4.01 -26.61 27.84
N LEU A 5 -5.14 -27.00 27.48
CA LEU A 5 -5.70 -26.62 26.21
C LEU A 5 -5.96 -25.15 26.08
N ILE A 6 -6.24 -24.53 27.18
CA ILE A 6 -6.61 -23.13 27.14
C ILE A 6 -5.49 -22.23 26.79
N ALA A 7 -4.29 -22.59 27.13
CA ALA A 7 -3.17 -21.72 26.87
C ALA A 7 -2.92 -21.44 25.40
N CYS A 8 -3.29 -22.33 24.57
CA CYS A 8 -3.00 -22.15 23.15
C CYS A 8 -3.82 -21.08 22.49
N MET A 9 -4.97 -20.80 23.03
CA MET A 9 -5.85 -19.86 22.39
C MET A 9 -5.41 -18.43 22.43
N ALA A 10 -4.72 -18.07 23.45
CA ALA A 10 -4.36 -16.69 23.63
C ALA A 10 -3.43 -16.15 22.58
N LEU A 11 -2.67 -16.99 21.95
CA LEU A 11 -1.69 -16.52 21.00
C LEU A 11 -2.25 -16.03 19.70
N ALA A 12 -3.37 -16.56 19.31
CA ALA A 12 -3.93 -16.20 18.03
C ALA A 12 -4.32 -14.73 17.93
N VAL A 13 -4.61 -14.15 19.05
CA VAL A 13 -5.09 -12.77 19.04
C VAL A 13 -4.03 -11.78 18.64
N LEU A 14 -2.80 -12.08 18.91
CA LEU A 14 -1.73 -11.13 18.67
C LEU A 14 -1.46 -10.87 17.20
N VAL A 15 -1.96 -11.70 16.36
CA VAL A 15 -1.67 -11.57 14.95
C VAL A 15 -2.53 -10.54 14.26
N ALA A 16 -3.63 -10.20 14.84
CA ALA A 16 -4.56 -9.28 14.19
C ALA A 16 -4.06 -7.85 14.33
N LEU A 17 -3.28 -7.41 13.39
CA LEU A 17 -2.78 -6.06 13.37
C LEU A 17 -3.54 -5.23 12.37
N PRO A 18 -3.93 -4.04 12.76
CA PRO A 18 -4.63 -3.15 11.84
C PRO A 18 -3.67 -2.52 10.86
N GLY A 19 -4.20 -1.90 9.86
CA GLY A 19 -3.43 -1.11 8.94
C GLY A 19 -3.02 -1.86 7.71
N VAL A 20 -2.14 -1.25 6.96
CA VAL A 20 -1.74 -1.75 5.68
C VAL A 20 -0.65 -2.79 5.85
N SER A 21 -0.84 -3.93 5.26
CA SER A 21 0.07 -5.05 5.42
C SER A 21 1.29 -4.91 4.54
N ALA A 22 2.31 -5.71 4.83
CA ALA A 22 3.48 -5.79 3.99
C ALA A 22 3.13 -6.26 2.59
N ALA A 23 2.05 -7.03 2.45
CA ALA A 23 1.60 -7.49 1.15
C ALA A 23 1.14 -6.32 0.28
N SER A 24 0.51 -5.30 0.86
CA SER A 24 0.09 -4.13 0.10
C SER A 24 1.29 -3.31 -0.36
N GLN A 25 2.32 -3.20 0.47
CA GLN A 25 3.53 -2.53 0.07
C GLN A 25 4.22 -3.27 -1.06
N ALA A 26 4.28 -4.60 -0.98
CA ALA A 26 4.88 -5.41 -2.03
C ALA A 26 4.11 -5.26 -3.34
N LEU A 27 2.80 -5.19 -3.24
CA LEU A 27 1.95 -5.01 -4.41
C LEU A 27 2.20 -3.65 -5.07
N PHE A 28 2.32 -2.61 -4.26
CA PHE A 28 2.65 -1.28 -4.77
C PHE A 28 4.00 -1.30 -5.49
N LEU A 29 5.00 -1.90 -4.88
CA LEU A 29 6.32 -1.97 -5.49
C LEU A 29 6.31 -2.79 -6.78
N GLN A 30 5.57 -3.88 -6.80
CA GLN A 30 5.52 -4.75 -7.95
C GLN A 30 4.78 -4.12 -9.13
N LYS A 31 3.62 -3.53 -8.86
CA LYS A 31 2.78 -3.00 -9.93
C LYS A 31 3.19 -1.61 -10.37
N CYS A 32 3.34 -0.70 -9.43
CA CYS A 32 3.69 0.68 -9.75
C CYS A 32 5.19 0.82 -9.97
N GLY A 33 5.98 0.14 -9.17
CA GLY A 33 7.42 0.20 -9.28
C GLY A 33 7.99 -0.39 -10.56
N ALA A 34 7.21 -1.16 -11.29
CA ALA A 34 7.67 -1.71 -12.56
C ALA A 34 8.02 -0.61 -13.55
N CYS A 35 7.28 0.50 -13.53
CA CYS A 35 7.51 1.64 -14.41
C CYS A 35 8.06 2.83 -13.64
N HIS A 36 7.53 3.08 -12.44
CA HIS A 36 7.89 4.22 -11.61
C HIS A 36 9.12 3.91 -10.77
N LYS A 37 10.26 3.93 -11.40
CA LYS A 37 11.52 3.66 -10.71
C LYS A 37 12.64 4.43 -11.39
N LYS A 38 13.74 4.59 -10.69
CA LYS A 38 14.91 5.26 -11.25
C LYS A 38 15.34 4.53 -12.51
N GLY A 39 15.41 5.24 -13.60
CA GLY A 39 15.75 4.63 -14.88
C GLY A 39 14.62 3.90 -15.57
N GLY A 40 13.42 3.93 -15.01
CA GLY A 40 12.25 3.31 -15.61
C GLY A 40 11.55 4.23 -16.60
N THR A 41 10.41 3.79 -17.09
CA THR A 41 9.65 4.57 -18.07
C THR A 41 8.93 5.77 -17.45
N ALA A 42 8.81 5.80 -16.13
CA ALA A 42 8.20 6.91 -15.42
C ALA A 42 9.03 7.21 -14.18
N ALA A 43 8.95 8.44 -13.70
CA ALA A 43 9.69 8.84 -12.52
C ALA A 43 9.17 8.10 -11.28
N PRO A 44 10.03 7.86 -10.28
CA PRO A 44 9.58 7.25 -9.03
C PRO A 44 8.44 8.03 -8.40
N ILE A 45 7.50 7.30 -7.83
CA ILE A 45 6.41 7.90 -7.05
C ILE A 45 6.42 7.26 -5.68
N ASN A 46 5.91 7.98 -4.71
CA ASN A 46 5.84 7.45 -3.36
C ASN A 46 4.54 7.92 -2.69
N PRO A 47 4.06 7.17 -1.68
CA PRO A 47 2.81 7.55 -1.03
C PRO A 47 2.79 8.98 -0.51
N ALA A 48 3.90 9.48 0.01
CA ALA A 48 3.95 10.83 0.56
C ALA A 48 3.99 11.93 -0.50
N ASP A 49 3.96 11.58 -1.77
CA ASP A 49 3.94 12.58 -2.84
C ASP A 49 2.63 13.34 -2.90
N LYS A 50 1.54 12.76 -2.40
CA LYS A 50 0.22 13.36 -2.44
C LYS A 50 -0.53 13.08 -1.15
N ALA A 51 -1.53 13.90 -0.86
CA ALA A 51 -2.46 13.63 0.22
C ALA A 51 -3.32 12.42 -0.13
N GLY A 52 -3.84 11.74 0.88
CA GLY A 52 -4.61 10.52 0.67
C GLY A 52 -5.81 10.70 -0.22
N GLN A 53 -6.56 11.79 -0.03
CA GLN A 53 -7.73 12.05 -0.84
C GLN A 53 -7.35 12.37 -2.29
N VAL A 54 -6.20 12.96 -2.50
CA VAL A 54 -5.72 13.25 -3.84
C VAL A 54 -5.41 11.96 -4.59
N TRP A 55 -4.77 10.98 -3.91
CA TRP A 55 -4.54 9.68 -4.50
C TRP A 55 -5.84 9.02 -4.92
N GLU A 56 -6.81 9.00 -4.02
CA GLU A 56 -8.09 8.34 -4.26
C GLU A 56 -8.79 8.95 -5.48
N LYS A 57 -8.88 10.26 -5.51
CA LYS A 57 -9.56 10.92 -6.61
C LYS A 57 -8.83 10.81 -7.93
N TYR A 58 -7.53 10.76 -7.89
CA TYR A 58 -6.72 10.59 -9.08
C TYR A 58 -7.13 9.31 -9.82
N PHE A 59 -7.23 8.20 -9.09
CA PHE A 59 -7.60 6.93 -9.70
C PHE A 59 -9.09 6.83 -9.99
N GLU A 60 -9.93 7.41 -9.14
CA GLU A 60 -11.37 7.47 -9.41
C GLU A 60 -11.67 8.17 -10.73
N ARG A 61 -10.95 9.20 -11.02
CA ARG A 61 -11.16 10.00 -12.22
C ARG A 61 -10.39 9.51 -13.42
N GLY A 62 -9.71 8.37 -13.28
CA GLY A 62 -8.98 7.79 -14.39
C GLY A 62 -7.89 8.67 -14.95
N ARG A 63 -7.20 9.39 -14.09
CA ARG A 63 -6.21 10.35 -14.54
C ARG A 63 -4.87 9.77 -14.93
N HIS A 64 -4.64 8.50 -14.59
CA HIS A 64 -3.38 7.87 -14.94
C HIS A 64 -3.29 7.71 -16.46
N PRO A 65 -2.24 8.25 -17.08
CA PRO A 65 -2.08 8.08 -18.53
C PRO A 65 -1.73 6.63 -18.84
N GLY A 66 -2.53 6.00 -19.68
CA GLY A 66 -2.34 4.60 -20.01
C GLY A 66 -2.75 3.67 -18.88
N ASP A 67 -2.33 2.43 -19.01
CA ASP A 67 -2.67 1.38 -18.04
C ASP A 67 -1.78 1.50 -16.81
N PRO A 68 -2.34 1.64 -15.62
CA PRO A 68 -1.51 1.72 -14.42
C PRO A 68 -0.91 0.37 -13.99
N GLY A 69 -1.26 -0.71 -14.66
CA GLY A 69 -0.71 -2.02 -14.34
C GLY A 69 -1.44 -2.75 -13.24
N ALA A 70 -2.47 -2.17 -12.68
CA ALA A 70 -3.28 -2.78 -11.64
C ALA A 70 -4.72 -2.35 -11.81
N SER A 71 -5.65 -3.23 -11.45
CA SER A 71 -7.08 -2.93 -11.53
C SER A 71 -7.81 -3.73 -10.45
N GLY A 72 -9.10 -3.44 -10.29
CA GLY A 72 -9.94 -4.19 -9.36
C GLY A 72 -9.40 -4.18 -7.95
N GLY A 73 -9.38 -5.35 -7.33
CA GLY A 73 -8.95 -5.49 -5.94
C GLY A 73 -7.49 -5.10 -5.71
N ASP A 74 -6.62 -5.36 -6.69
CA ASP A 74 -5.21 -4.98 -6.57
C ASP A 74 -5.06 -3.46 -6.54
N LEU A 75 -5.78 -2.77 -7.40
CA LEU A 75 -5.72 -1.31 -7.42
C LEU A 75 -6.29 -0.74 -6.12
N LYS A 76 -7.38 -1.32 -5.62
CA LYS A 76 -7.94 -0.85 -4.37
C LYS A 76 -6.95 -1.01 -3.22
N ALA A 77 -6.27 -2.15 -3.16
CA ALA A 77 -5.27 -2.38 -2.11
C ALA A 77 -4.12 -1.38 -2.22
N ILE A 78 -3.71 -1.06 -3.43
CA ILE A 78 -2.66 -0.09 -3.65
C ILE A 78 -3.11 1.31 -3.21
N ILE A 79 -4.33 1.69 -3.56
CA ILE A 79 -4.86 3.00 -3.16
C ILE A 79 -4.95 3.09 -1.64
N ASP A 80 -5.41 2.04 -0.98
CA ASP A 80 -5.48 2.01 0.47
C ASP A 80 -4.09 2.16 1.08
N TYR A 81 -3.09 1.53 0.49
CA TYR A 81 -1.70 1.66 0.93
C TYR A 81 -1.20 3.10 0.74
N LEU A 82 -1.45 3.69 -0.42
CA LEU A 82 -1.05 5.06 -0.68
C LEU A 82 -1.67 6.03 0.33
N LYS A 83 -2.95 5.82 0.66
CA LYS A 83 -3.64 6.67 1.63
C LYS A 83 -3.08 6.49 3.04
N ALA A 84 -2.75 5.27 3.40
CA ALA A 84 -2.22 4.98 4.73
C ALA A 84 -0.85 5.63 4.96
N HIS A 85 -0.11 5.87 3.88
CA HIS A 85 1.23 6.44 3.96
C HIS A 85 1.36 7.75 3.18
N ALA A 86 0.25 8.39 2.91
CA ALA A 86 0.22 9.65 2.18
C ALA A 86 0.86 10.79 2.98
N ALA A 87 1.06 11.91 2.32
CA ALA A 87 1.70 13.07 2.94
C ALA A 87 0.98 13.54 4.21
N ASP A 88 -0.33 13.39 4.24
CA ASP A 88 -1.15 13.83 5.38
C ASP A 88 -1.53 12.70 6.32
N SER A 89 -0.91 11.54 6.19
CA SER A 89 -1.16 10.41 7.08
C SER A 89 -0.26 10.47 8.31
N ASP A 90 -0.53 9.59 9.27
CA ASP A 90 0.30 9.48 10.46
C ASP A 90 1.66 8.88 10.17
N GLN A 91 1.80 8.17 9.05
CA GLN A 91 3.04 7.49 8.70
C GLN A 91 3.40 7.73 7.23
N PRO A 92 3.75 8.96 6.88
CA PRO A 92 4.09 9.25 5.48
C PRO A 92 5.33 8.47 5.03
N ALA A 93 5.28 7.97 3.81
CA ALA A 93 6.39 7.21 3.26
C ALA A 93 6.88 7.88 1.97
N ALA A 94 8.11 8.40 2.00
CA ALA A 94 8.64 9.22 0.92
C ALA A 94 9.64 8.49 0.03
N ALA A 95 10.08 7.31 0.41
CA ALA A 95 11.13 6.62 -0.33
C ALA A 95 10.94 5.11 -0.38
N VAL A 96 9.71 4.66 -0.55
CA VAL A 96 9.44 3.24 -0.74
C VAL A 96 10.02 2.80 -2.08
N ILE A 97 9.82 3.62 -3.10
CA ILE A 97 10.52 3.46 -4.37
C ILE A 97 11.69 4.44 -4.33
N PRO A 98 12.92 3.95 -4.44
CA PRO A 98 14.09 4.83 -4.39
C PRO A 98 14.08 5.86 -5.51
N LYS A 99 14.54 7.06 -5.17
CA LYS A 99 14.58 8.17 -6.12
C LYS A 99 15.93 8.29 -6.79
#